data_146f6142410afecb0cd8059556944110
#
_entry.id   146f6142410afecb0cd8059556944110
#
_cell.length_a   1.000
_cell.length_b   1.000
_cell.length_c   1.000
_cell.angle_alpha   90.00
_cell.angle_beta   90.00
_cell.angle_gamma   90.00
#
_symmetry.space_group_name_H-M   'P 1'
#
loop_
_entity.id
_entity.type
_entity.pdbx_description
1 polymer ?
#
loop_
_entity_poly.entity_id
_entity_poly.type
_entity_poly.pdbx_seq_one_letter_code
_entity_poly.pdbx_strand_id
1 'polypeptide(L)'
;MGRFIKIELTDNQRKELETGYRHGKSHSFRANCQIVLLKSEGRISKEIASFLGTTEQKVNRWLWRYKLEGIKGLHIRKGRGRASILQAADSESVKAAVKNHRRRISRARAELEKSLGKEFSQKTLERFLKNLTADINDYGGV
;
A
#
# COMPACT_ATOMS: atom_id res chain seq x y z
N MET A 1 -16.32 2.77 29.32
CA MET A 1 -15.13 1.90 29.41
C MET A 1 -14.93 1.15 28.10
N GLY A 2 -13.75 1.28 27.51
CA GLY A 2 -13.41 0.49 26.33
C GLY A 2 -13.27 -1.00 26.68
N ARG A 3 -13.68 -1.87 25.75
CA ARG A 3 -13.48 -3.30 25.91
C ARG A 3 -11.98 -3.62 25.84
N PHE A 4 -11.52 -4.42 26.79
CA PHE A 4 -10.15 -4.91 26.78
C PHE A 4 -9.95 -5.87 25.61
N ILE A 5 -9.01 -5.56 24.74
CA ILE A 5 -8.68 -6.41 23.60
C ILE A 5 -7.57 -7.36 24.04
N LYS A 6 -7.85 -8.66 23.99
CA LYS A 6 -6.87 -9.69 24.32
C LYS A 6 -6.37 -10.35 23.03
N ILE A 7 -5.07 -10.44 22.88
CA ILE A 7 -4.42 -11.08 21.72
C ILE A 7 -3.66 -12.30 22.22
N GLU A 8 -4.05 -13.46 21.72
CA GLU A 8 -3.35 -14.73 21.95
C GLU A 8 -2.75 -15.17 20.64
N LEU A 9 -1.45 -15.47 20.63
CA LEU A 9 -0.72 -15.86 19.44
C LEU A 9 -0.25 -17.32 19.55
N THR A 10 -0.45 -18.07 18.48
CA THR A 10 0.21 -19.37 18.32
C THR A 10 1.69 -19.12 17.99
N ASP A 11 2.53 -20.15 18.12
CA ASP A 11 3.96 -20.03 17.81
C ASP A 11 4.20 -19.59 16.36
N ASN A 12 3.40 -20.12 15.42
CA ASN A 12 3.48 -19.74 14.00
C ASN A 12 3.12 -18.27 13.78
N GLN A 13 2.04 -17.81 14.42
CA GLN A 13 1.60 -16.41 14.32
C GLN A 13 2.65 -15.47 14.89
N ARG A 14 3.25 -15.84 16.00
CA ARG A 14 4.33 -15.05 16.63
C ARG A 14 5.53 -14.94 15.68
N LYS A 15 5.95 -16.03 15.07
CA LYS A 15 7.05 -16.03 14.10
C LYS A 15 6.76 -15.17 12.88
N GLU A 16 5.55 -15.24 12.33
CA GLU A 16 5.13 -14.39 11.23
C GLU A 16 5.20 -12.91 11.59
N LEU A 17 4.72 -12.53 12.77
CA LEU A 17 4.75 -11.16 13.24
C LEU A 17 6.17 -10.68 13.51
N GLU A 18 7.01 -11.50 14.09
CA GLU A 18 8.43 -11.17 14.32
C GLU A 18 9.17 -10.98 12.99
N THR A 19 8.93 -11.84 12.01
CA THR A 19 9.49 -11.71 10.66
C THR A 19 8.98 -10.41 10.00
N GLY A 20 7.70 -10.13 10.10
CA GLY A 20 7.11 -8.88 9.60
C GLY A 20 7.70 -7.64 10.26
N TYR A 21 7.93 -7.69 11.56
CA TYR A 21 8.55 -6.61 12.32
C TYR A 21 10.00 -6.36 11.91
N ARG A 22 10.77 -7.42 11.70
CA ARG A 22 12.20 -7.30 11.35
C ARG A 22 12.44 -6.99 9.88
N HIS A 23 11.66 -7.58 8.99
CA HIS A 23 11.93 -7.59 7.54
C HIS A 23 10.81 -6.97 6.69
N GLY A 24 9.76 -6.43 7.31
CA GLY A 24 8.66 -5.79 6.58
C GLY A 24 9.14 -4.63 5.71
N LYS A 25 8.55 -4.50 4.51
CA LYS A 25 8.95 -3.48 3.54
C LYS A 25 8.57 -2.06 3.96
N SER A 26 7.42 -1.88 4.61
CA SER A 26 6.97 -0.56 5.04
C SER A 26 7.16 -0.36 6.53
N HIS A 27 7.51 0.86 6.91
CA HIS A 27 7.62 1.24 8.32
C HIS A 27 6.29 1.04 9.06
N SER A 28 5.18 1.41 8.44
CA SER A 28 3.85 1.26 9.02
C SER A 28 3.51 -0.20 9.31
N PHE A 29 3.80 -1.11 8.38
CA PHE A 29 3.58 -2.54 8.58
C PHE A 29 4.43 -3.08 9.73
N ARG A 30 5.69 -2.72 9.80
CA ARG A 30 6.59 -3.13 10.89
C ARG A 30 6.09 -2.64 12.25
N ALA A 31 5.67 -1.37 12.32
CA ALA A 31 5.12 -0.80 13.54
C ALA A 31 3.82 -1.51 13.96
N ASN A 32 2.96 -1.86 13.03
CA ASN A 32 1.72 -2.58 13.30
C ASN A 32 1.98 -4.00 13.81
N CYS A 33 2.97 -4.70 13.26
CA CYS A 33 3.41 -6.00 13.79
C CYS A 33 3.91 -5.87 15.24
N GLN A 34 4.66 -4.82 15.53
CA GLN A 34 5.14 -4.54 16.88
C GLN A 34 3.98 -4.31 17.86
N ILE A 35 2.95 -3.59 17.45
CA ILE A 35 1.75 -3.36 18.27
C ILE A 35 1.12 -4.70 18.70
N VAL A 36 0.95 -5.62 17.77
CA VAL A 36 0.35 -6.94 18.06
C VAL A 36 1.26 -7.77 18.98
N LEU A 37 2.55 -7.78 18.72
CA LEU A 37 3.52 -8.49 19.56
C LEU A 37 3.54 -7.96 20.99
N LEU A 38 3.54 -6.64 21.17
CA LEU A 38 3.51 -6.01 22.51
C LEU A 38 2.22 -6.33 23.25
N LYS A 39 1.09 -6.34 22.52
CA LYS A 39 -0.21 -6.70 23.13
C LYS A 39 -0.24 -8.15 23.58
N SER A 40 0.36 -9.06 22.82
CA SER A 40 0.44 -10.49 23.17
C SER A 40 1.29 -10.73 24.44
N GLU A 41 2.20 -9.83 24.74
CA GLU A 41 3.01 -9.88 25.95
C GLU A 41 2.27 -9.42 27.22
N GLY A 42 1.02 -8.98 27.10
CA GLY A 42 0.18 -8.54 28.20
C GLY A 42 0.18 -7.04 28.45
N ARG A 43 0.81 -6.25 27.60
CA ARG A 43 0.82 -4.79 27.72
C ARG A 43 -0.54 -4.21 27.37
N ILE A 44 -0.95 -3.14 28.04
CA ILE A 44 -2.20 -2.45 27.75
C ILE A 44 -2.01 -1.49 26.56
N SER A 45 -3.10 -1.20 25.86
CA SER A 45 -3.07 -0.34 24.66
C SER A 45 -2.51 1.05 24.97
N LYS A 46 -2.78 1.59 26.15
CA LYS A 46 -2.28 2.89 26.58
C LYS A 46 -0.76 2.91 26.67
N GLU A 47 -0.16 1.85 27.23
CA GLU A 47 1.30 1.73 27.34
C GLU A 47 1.94 1.59 25.96
N ILE A 48 1.34 0.78 25.08
CA ILE A 48 1.81 0.60 23.71
C ILE A 48 1.79 1.93 22.95
N ALA A 49 0.70 2.68 23.07
CA ALA A 49 0.55 3.98 22.45
C ALA A 49 1.62 4.97 22.93
N SER A 50 1.86 5.01 24.23
CA SER A 50 2.89 5.86 24.84
C SER A 50 4.30 5.48 24.35
N PHE A 51 4.59 4.19 24.29
CA PHE A 51 5.88 3.66 23.85
C PHE A 51 6.17 4.01 22.38
N LEU A 52 5.15 3.90 21.51
CA LEU A 52 5.30 4.16 20.07
C LEU A 52 5.03 5.61 19.68
N GLY A 53 4.66 6.47 20.60
CA GLY A 53 4.35 7.87 20.30
C GLY A 53 3.09 8.06 19.48
N THR A 54 2.09 7.22 19.68
CA THR A 54 0.81 7.24 18.95
C THR A 54 -0.37 7.32 19.91
N THR A 55 -1.59 7.18 19.42
CA THR A 55 -2.81 7.20 20.22
C THR A 55 -3.29 5.80 20.54
N GLU A 56 -3.96 5.64 21.68
CA GLU A 56 -4.59 4.39 22.09
C GLU A 56 -5.63 3.92 21.04
N GLN A 57 -6.37 4.84 20.46
CA GLN A 57 -7.37 4.55 19.43
C GLN A 57 -6.74 3.92 18.20
N LYS A 58 -5.59 4.41 17.78
CA LYS A 58 -4.85 3.85 16.64
C LYS A 58 -4.35 2.44 16.97
N VAL A 59 -3.82 2.22 18.15
CA VAL A 59 -3.38 0.90 18.61
C VAL A 59 -4.55 -0.09 18.58
N ASN A 60 -5.68 0.28 19.17
CA ASN A 60 -6.87 -0.57 19.19
C ASN A 60 -7.41 -0.88 17.80
N ARG A 61 -7.37 0.08 16.88
CA ARG A 61 -7.79 -0.13 15.48
C ARG A 61 -6.97 -1.24 14.81
N TRP A 62 -5.65 -1.22 14.97
CA TRP A 62 -4.78 -2.24 14.38
C TRP A 62 -4.95 -3.59 15.05
N LEU A 63 -5.17 -3.64 16.35
CA LEU A 63 -5.47 -4.87 17.07
C LEU A 63 -6.77 -5.52 16.58
N TRP A 64 -7.83 -4.74 16.39
CA TRP A 64 -9.09 -5.23 15.83
C TRP A 64 -8.93 -5.74 14.41
N ARG A 65 -8.18 -5.05 13.58
CA ARG A 65 -7.91 -5.51 12.21
C ARG A 65 -7.14 -6.81 12.19
N TYR A 66 -6.18 -6.97 13.08
CA TYR A 66 -5.47 -8.23 13.23
C TYR A 66 -6.39 -9.37 13.64
N LYS A 67 -7.29 -9.14 14.58
CA LYS A 67 -8.29 -10.14 15.00
C LYS A 67 -9.21 -10.56 13.85
N LEU A 68 -9.60 -9.64 12.98
CA LEU A 68 -10.53 -9.90 11.88
C LEU A 68 -9.85 -10.49 10.64
N GLU A 69 -8.69 -10.00 10.30
CA GLU A 69 -8.03 -10.30 9.02
C GLU A 69 -6.66 -11.01 9.16
N GLY A 70 -6.13 -11.09 10.36
CA GLY A 70 -4.79 -11.64 10.60
C GLY A 70 -3.69 -10.68 10.17
N ILE A 71 -2.52 -11.21 9.86
CA ILE A 71 -1.35 -10.41 9.49
C ILE A 71 -1.59 -9.56 8.23
N LYS A 72 -2.44 -10.02 7.31
CA LYS A 72 -2.82 -9.28 6.11
C LYS A 72 -3.51 -7.95 6.43
N GLY A 73 -4.26 -7.88 7.51
CA GLY A 73 -4.94 -6.68 7.97
C GLY A 73 -4.00 -5.58 8.49
N LEU A 74 -2.75 -5.91 8.77
CA LEU A 74 -1.74 -4.97 9.26
C LEU A 74 -1.10 -4.14 8.13
N HIS A 75 -1.29 -4.53 6.88
CA HIS A 75 -0.86 -3.74 5.74
C HIS A 75 -1.82 -2.58 5.48
N ILE A 76 -1.28 -1.46 5.03
CA ILE A 76 -2.10 -0.35 4.57
C ILE A 76 -2.75 -0.77 3.25
N ARG A 77 -4.08 -0.67 3.19
CA ARG A 77 -4.82 -1.02 1.98
C ARG A 77 -4.47 -0.11 0.82
N LYS A 78 -4.36 -0.68 -0.37
CA LYS A 78 -4.19 0.07 -1.62
C LYS A 78 -5.43 0.92 -1.89
N GLY A 79 -5.27 1.95 -2.70
CA GLY A 79 -6.36 2.86 -3.06
C GLY A 79 -6.48 4.07 -2.13
N ARG A 80 -5.53 4.23 -1.23
CA ARG A 80 -5.45 5.39 -0.35
C ARG A 80 -4.88 6.58 -1.13
N GLY A 81 -5.55 7.71 -1.04
CA GLY A 81 -5.14 8.93 -1.71
C GLY A 81 -5.95 9.23 -2.97
N ARG A 82 -5.51 10.22 -3.74
CA ARG A 82 -6.18 10.62 -4.97
C ARG A 82 -6.05 9.53 -6.04
N ALA A 83 -7.16 9.17 -6.66
CA ALA A 83 -7.16 8.23 -7.77
C ALA A 83 -6.32 8.77 -8.94
N SER A 84 -5.57 7.88 -9.60
CA SER A 84 -4.80 8.23 -10.78
C SER A 84 -5.74 8.59 -11.94
N ILE A 85 -5.41 9.62 -12.70
CA ILE A 85 -6.18 10.02 -13.89
C ILE A 85 -6.11 8.91 -14.94
N LEU A 86 -4.92 8.36 -15.16
CA LEU A 86 -4.72 7.22 -16.05
C LEU A 86 -4.80 5.92 -15.25
N GLN A 87 -5.68 5.03 -15.66
CA GLN A 87 -5.94 3.77 -14.98
C GLN A 87 -5.39 2.58 -15.78
N ALA A 88 -5.36 1.41 -15.17
CA ALA A 88 -4.91 0.19 -15.82
C ALA A 88 -5.71 -0.13 -17.10
N ALA A 89 -7.00 0.20 -17.14
CA ALA A 89 -7.85 0.05 -18.32
C ALA A 89 -7.38 0.92 -19.50
N ASP A 90 -6.68 2.02 -19.23
CA ASP A 90 -6.17 2.94 -20.26
C ASP A 90 -4.81 2.50 -20.83
N SER A 91 -4.20 1.46 -20.28
CA SER A 91 -2.84 1.04 -20.60
C SER A 91 -2.63 0.71 -22.08
N GLU A 92 -3.58 0.03 -22.71
CA GLU A 92 -3.50 -0.33 -24.13
C GLU A 92 -3.56 0.90 -25.03
N SER A 93 -4.48 1.83 -24.72
CA SER A 93 -4.61 3.09 -25.46
C SER A 93 -3.34 3.93 -25.34
N VAL A 94 -2.75 3.98 -24.16
CA VAL A 94 -1.49 4.69 -23.89
C VAL A 94 -0.35 4.07 -24.68
N LYS A 95 -0.22 2.75 -24.68
CA LYS A 95 0.83 2.03 -25.42
C LYS A 95 0.70 2.27 -26.93
N ALA A 96 -0.51 2.24 -27.46
CA ALA A 96 -0.78 2.46 -28.89
C ALA A 96 -0.42 3.90 -29.29
N ALA A 97 -0.80 4.91 -28.50
CA ALA A 97 -0.51 6.31 -28.77
C ALA A 97 1.00 6.59 -28.73
N VAL A 98 1.70 6.03 -27.75
CA VAL A 98 3.15 6.18 -27.61
C VAL A 98 3.89 5.48 -28.76
N LYS A 99 3.41 4.32 -29.19
CA LYS A 99 3.97 3.59 -30.34
C LYS A 99 3.85 4.41 -31.62
N ASN A 100 2.72 5.09 -31.81
CA ASN A 100 2.48 5.94 -32.99
C ASN A 100 3.32 7.24 -32.96
N HIS A 101 3.64 7.74 -31.77
CA HIS A 101 4.33 9.02 -31.58
C HIS A 101 5.60 8.88 -30.73
N ARG A 102 6.45 7.91 -31.04
CA ARG A 102 7.66 7.59 -30.25
C ARG A 102 8.56 8.76 -29.93
N ARG A 103 8.70 9.71 -30.87
CA ARG A 103 9.60 10.84 -30.73
C ARG A 103 8.94 12.09 -30.17
N ARG A 104 7.62 12.11 -30.05
CA ARG A 104 6.86 13.29 -29.61
C ARG A 104 5.76 12.93 -28.62
N ILE A 105 6.16 12.83 -27.39
CA ILE A 105 5.25 12.50 -26.28
C ILE A 105 4.10 13.49 -26.15
N SER A 106 4.33 14.78 -26.49
CA SER A 106 3.27 15.79 -26.46
C SER A 106 2.14 15.50 -27.45
N ARG A 107 2.44 14.90 -28.60
CA ARG A 107 1.41 14.45 -29.57
C ARG A 107 0.65 13.23 -29.06
N ALA A 108 1.36 12.29 -28.44
CA ALA A 108 0.73 11.14 -27.81
C ALA A 108 -0.26 11.58 -26.72
N ARG A 109 0.12 12.55 -25.92
CA ARG A 109 -0.76 13.14 -24.90
C ARG A 109 -2.01 13.76 -25.52
N ALA A 110 -1.84 14.58 -26.55
CA ALA A 110 -2.97 15.24 -27.22
C ALA A 110 -3.96 14.23 -27.82
N GLU A 111 -3.44 13.15 -28.44
CA GLU A 111 -4.24 12.07 -28.98
C GLU A 111 -5.01 11.35 -27.85
N LEU A 112 -4.35 11.04 -26.74
CA LEU A 112 -4.95 10.37 -25.60
C LEU A 112 -6.01 11.23 -24.92
N GLU A 113 -5.80 12.53 -24.78
CA GLU A 113 -6.79 13.45 -24.22
C GLU A 113 -8.09 13.42 -25.03
N LYS A 114 -7.98 13.36 -26.35
CA LYS A 114 -9.15 13.24 -27.25
C LYS A 114 -9.81 11.87 -27.13
N SER A 115 -9.02 10.80 -27.13
CA SER A 115 -9.53 9.41 -27.13
C SER A 115 -10.20 9.05 -25.80
N LEU A 116 -9.59 9.46 -24.69
CA LEU A 116 -10.05 9.11 -23.34
C LEU A 116 -10.99 10.15 -22.73
N GLY A 117 -11.06 11.34 -23.28
CA GLY A 117 -11.84 12.44 -22.73
C GLY A 117 -11.32 12.92 -21.37
N LYS A 118 -10.03 12.73 -21.10
CA LYS A 118 -9.37 13.09 -19.85
C LYS A 118 -8.30 14.14 -20.08
N GLU A 119 -8.20 15.12 -19.18
CA GLU A 119 -7.13 16.11 -19.21
C GLU A 119 -6.03 15.71 -18.23
N PHE A 120 -4.79 15.66 -18.70
CA PHE A 120 -3.62 15.36 -17.88
C PHE A 120 -2.35 15.98 -18.48
N SER A 121 -1.35 16.18 -17.61
CA SER A 121 -0.07 16.76 -18.04
C SER A 121 0.84 15.72 -18.67
N GLN A 122 1.84 16.19 -19.43
CA GLN A 122 2.88 15.33 -19.99
C GLN A 122 3.62 14.54 -18.88
N LYS A 123 3.85 15.15 -17.72
CA LYS A 123 4.47 14.48 -16.57
C LYS A 123 3.64 13.30 -16.06
N THR A 124 2.32 13.45 -16.05
CA THR A 124 1.40 12.37 -15.67
C THR A 124 1.54 11.19 -16.63
N LEU A 125 1.59 11.46 -17.94
CA LEU A 125 1.80 10.43 -18.95
C LEU A 125 3.16 9.74 -18.79
N GLU A 126 4.22 10.50 -18.57
CA GLU A 126 5.57 9.96 -18.35
C GLU A 126 5.64 9.05 -17.11
N ARG A 127 5.01 9.45 -16.00
CA ARG A 127 4.93 8.63 -14.78
C ARG A 127 4.18 7.33 -15.03
N PHE A 128 3.07 7.40 -15.76
CA PHE A 128 2.29 6.22 -16.10
C PHE A 128 3.08 5.22 -16.93
N LEU A 129 3.80 5.71 -17.95
CA LEU A 129 4.67 4.89 -18.79
C LEU A 129 5.81 4.26 -17.99
N LYS A 130 6.41 5.01 -17.09
CA LYS A 130 7.48 4.53 -16.21
C LYS A 130 6.98 3.38 -15.31
N ASN A 131 5.78 3.51 -14.76
CA ASN A 131 5.18 2.48 -13.94
C ASN A 131 4.85 1.22 -14.75
N LEU A 132 4.35 1.37 -15.97
CA LEU A 132 4.11 0.24 -16.88
C LEU A 132 5.41 -0.50 -17.20
N THR A 133 6.49 0.21 -17.47
CA THR A 133 7.80 -0.37 -17.74
C THR A 133 8.34 -1.12 -16.52
N ALA A 134 8.18 -0.55 -15.33
CA ALA A 134 8.58 -1.18 -14.09
C ALA A 134 7.81 -2.48 -13.84
N ASP A 135 6.49 -2.49 -14.06
CA ASP A 135 5.65 -3.69 -13.93
C ASP A 135 6.08 -4.79 -14.92
N ILE A 136 6.38 -4.42 -16.16
CA ILE A 136 6.87 -5.36 -17.16
C ILE A 136 8.22 -5.95 -16.74
N ASN A 137 9.12 -5.14 -16.20
CA ASN A 137 10.42 -5.60 -15.73
C ASN A 137 10.32 -6.55 -14.54
N ASP A 138 9.36 -6.31 -13.63
CA ASP A 138 9.10 -7.19 -12.49
C ASP A 138 8.60 -8.57 -12.93
N TYR A 139 7.82 -8.64 -13.99
CA TYR A 139 7.27 -9.89 -14.55
C TYR A 139 8.17 -10.53 -15.61
N GLY A 140 8.96 -9.74 -16.32
CA GLY A 140 9.81 -10.18 -17.41
C GLY A 140 11.28 -10.33 -17.04
N GLY A 141 11.63 -10.20 -15.78
CA GLY A 141 12.98 -10.35 -15.27
C GLY A 141 13.43 -11.79 -15.33
N VAL A 142 14.07 -12.13 -16.40
CA VAL A 142 14.77 -13.42 -16.52
C VAL A 142 16.18 -13.25 -16.04
#